data_4b4e10f666431d936983a8710d17a359
#
_entry.id   4b4e10f666431d936983a8710d17a359
#
_cell.length_a   1.000
_cell.length_b   1.000
_cell.length_c   1.000
_cell.angle_alpha   90.00
_cell.angle_beta   90.00
_cell.angle_gamma   90.00
#
_symmetry.space_group_name_H-M   'P 1'
#
loop_
_entity.id
_entity.type
_entity.pdbx_description
1 polymer ?
#
loop_
_entity_poly.entity_id
_entity_poly.type
_entity_poly.pdbx_seq_one_letter_code
_entity_poly.pdbx_strand_id
1 'polypeptide(L)'
;MPATTIHFVRHGEVDNPNHVLYERLPGFHLSARGVRMARATAQYIATVPQMRGISAIYSSPLDRTRETAREIEDALRAVPDSCYVKAHCGEDSEQSSSQSSVQSHESDIILDKRLIEAGNNFRGKRIGYGEGALWKNNNWKLVANLWKPSWGESYKSIAARVGDFAREQVRKHPGEQIVAVTHESPIWSYRHLLETGHAEHNMLLRHTALASITSITYDCKTLRVLSITYVDPAANVQ
;
A
#
# COMPACT_ATOMS: atom_id res chain seq x y z
N MET A 1 22.51 -12.59 -8.61
CA MET A 1 22.40 -11.18 -9.01
C MET A 1 21.64 -10.47 -7.92
N PRO A 2 21.95 -9.20 -7.58
CA PRO A 2 21.18 -8.50 -6.56
C PRO A 2 19.72 -8.33 -7.02
N ALA A 3 18.81 -8.64 -6.12
CA ALA A 3 17.37 -8.56 -6.36
C ALA A 3 16.72 -7.65 -5.32
N THR A 4 15.88 -6.73 -5.75
CA THR A 4 15.10 -5.85 -4.87
C THR A 4 13.68 -6.34 -4.77
N THR A 5 13.13 -6.38 -3.55
CA THR A 5 11.75 -6.75 -3.32
C THR A 5 10.95 -5.54 -2.83
N ILE A 6 9.82 -5.28 -3.48
CA ILE A 6 8.84 -4.29 -3.05
C ILE A 6 7.63 -5.02 -2.48
N HIS A 7 7.34 -4.80 -1.20
CA HIS A 7 6.18 -5.32 -0.49
C HIS A 7 5.06 -4.28 -0.56
N PHE A 8 4.15 -4.43 -1.52
CA PHE A 8 2.95 -3.60 -1.59
C PHE A 8 1.94 -4.05 -0.56
N VAL A 9 1.59 -3.17 0.37
CA VAL A 9 0.63 -3.44 1.44
C VAL A 9 -0.64 -2.62 1.20
N ARG A 10 -1.80 -3.28 1.16
CA ARG A 10 -3.08 -2.58 1.17
C ARG A 10 -3.35 -2.06 2.58
N HIS A 11 -3.89 -0.84 2.71
CA HIS A 11 -4.30 -0.31 4.01
C HIS A 11 -5.33 -1.19 4.72
N GLY A 12 -5.43 -1.09 6.04
CA GLY A 12 -6.44 -1.75 6.86
C GLY A 12 -7.87 -1.24 6.62
N GLU A 13 -8.85 -1.82 7.31
CA GLU A 13 -10.25 -1.39 7.21
C GLU A 13 -10.42 0.08 7.61
N VAL A 14 -11.31 0.78 6.90
CA VAL A 14 -11.57 2.20 7.09
C VAL A 14 -12.88 2.39 7.86
N ASP A 15 -12.90 3.34 8.79
CA ASP A 15 -14.13 3.81 9.42
C ASP A 15 -14.99 4.58 8.41
N ASN A 16 -16.04 3.94 7.93
CA ASN A 16 -16.92 4.47 6.90
C ASN A 16 -18.38 4.05 7.15
N PRO A 17 -19.00 4.53 8.23
CA PRO A 17 -20.35 4.13 8.62
C PRO A 17 -21.40 4.52 7.58
N ASN A 18 -21.13 5.54 6.79
CA ASN A 18 -22.03 6.00 5.73
C ASN A 18 -21.88 5.25 4.39
N HIS A 19 -20.95 4.30 4.29
CA HIS A 19 -20.70 3.52 3.08
C HIS A 19 -20.54 4.37 1.80
N VAL A 20 -19.86 5.51 1.90
CA VAL A 20 -19.55 6.36 0.75
C VAL A 20 -18.29 5.86 0.05
N LEU A 21 -18.18 6.13 -1.24
CA LEU A 21 -16.94 5.89 -1.97
C LEU A 21 -15.93 6.99 -1.60
N TYR A 22 -15.08 6.69 -0.62
CA TYR A 22 -14.13 7.68 -0.07
C TYR A 22 -12.90 7.91 -0.95
N GLU A 23 -12.48 6.92 -1.74
CA GLU A 23 -11.43 7.02 -2.76
C GLU A 23 -10.21 7.90 -2.34
N ARG A 24 -10.12 9.17 -2.82
CA ARG A 24 -9.06 10.13 -2.48
C ARG A 24 -9.49 11.19 -1.46
N LEU A 25 -10.65 11.03 -0.84
CA LEU A 25 -11.08 11.96 0.18
C LEU A 25 -10.19 11.84 1.42
N PRO A 26 -9.80 12.96 2.03
CA PRO A 26 -9.11 12.99 3.33
C PRO A 26 -10.08 12.67 4.47
N GLY A 27 -9.54 12.44 5.67
CA GLY A 27 -10.35 12.23 6.88
C GLY A 27 -10.99 10.84 6.98
N PHE A 28 -10.59 9.89 6.13
CA PHE A 28 -10.99 8.49 6.22
C PHE A 28 -9.88 7.68 6.88
N HIS A 29 -9.98 7.56 8.18
CA HIS A 29 -9.06 6.88 9.08
C HIS A 29 -9.33 5.38 9.16
N LEU A 30 -8.41 4.62 9.74
CA LEU A 30 -8.63 3.21 10.04
C LEU A 30 -9.74 3.04 11.09
N SER A 31 -10.57 2.03 10.92
CA SER A 31 -11.47 1.57 11.98
C SER A 31 -10.65 0.89 13.10
N ALA A 32 -11.26 0.67 14.27
CA ALA A 32 -10.62 -0.11 15.33
C ALA A 32 -10.18 -1.50 14.85
N ARG A 33 -10.97 -2.12 13.97
CA ARG A 33 -10.60 -3.38 13.31
C ARG A 33 -9.46 -3.16 12.33
N GLY A 34 -9.47 -2.08 11.56
CA GLY A 34 -8.42 -1.74 10.61
C GLY A 34 -7.06 -1.55 11.28
N VAL A 35 -7.02 -0.93 12.46
CA VAL A 35 -5.79 -0.84 13.28
C VAL A 35 -5.30 -2.22 13.69
N ARG A 36 -6.19 -3.12 14.16
CA ARG A 36 -5.78 -4.50 14.49
C ARG A 36 -5.25 -5.26 13.27
N MET A 37 -5.87 -5.07 12.10
CA MET A 37 -5.40 -5.66 10.84
C MET A 37 -4.00 -5.13 10.47
N ALA A 38 -3.79 -3.80 10.55
CA ALA A 38 -2.49 -3.19 10.28
C ALA A 38 -1.40 -3.73 11.22
N ARG A 39 -1.70 -3.88 12.52
CA ARG A 39 -0.80 -4.48 13.52
C ARG A 39 -0.46 -5.93 13.22
N ALA A 40 -1.44 -6.75 12.83
CA ALA A 40 -1.18 -8.14 12.45
C ALA A 40 -0.21 -8.23 11.26
N THR A 41 -0.39 -7.38 10.27
CA THR A 41 0.49 -7.30 9.11
C THR A 41 1.87 -6.75 9.48
N ALA A 42 1.93 -5.72 10.31
CA ALA A 42 3.17 -5.16 10.85
C ALA A 42 3.99 -6.20 11.62
N GLN A 43 3.33 -6.96 12.51
CA GLN A 43 3.95 -8.05 13.26
C GLN A 43 4.48 -9.16 12.34
N TYR A 44 3.71 -9.52 11.30
CA TYR A 44 4.16 -10.49 10.29
C TYR A 44 5.43 -9.98 9.59
N ILE A 45 5.44 -8.75 9.12
CA ILE A 45 6.58 -8.12 8.44
C ILE A 45 7.82 -8.12 9.36
N ALA A 46 7.67 -7.77 10.64
CA ALA A 46 8.77 -7.66 11.58
C ALA A 46 9.36 -9.03 12.00
N THR A 47 8.56 -10.11 11.97
CA THR A 47 8.97 -11.42 12.49
C THR A 47 9.38 -12.42 11.42
N VAL A 48 8.85 -12.30 10.20
CA VAL A 48 9.13 -13.26 9.12
C VAL A 48 10.55 -13.08 8.58
N PRO A 49 11.38 -14.14 8.59
CA PRO A 49 12.79 -14.04 8.17
C PRO A 49 12.98 -13.48 6.76
N GLN A 50 12.06 -13.77 5.85
CA GLN A 50 12.10 -13.33 4.46
C GLN A 50 11.93 -11.81 4.29
N MET A 51 11.46 -11.10 5.32
CA MET A 51 11.22 -9.65 5.31
C MET A 51 12.22 -8.85 6.16
N ARG A 52 13.27 -9.48 6.68
CA ARG A 52 14.28 -8.81 7.53
C ARG A 52 15.11 -7.75 6.82
N GLY A 53 15.13 -7.77 5.50
CA GLY A 53 15.93 -6.84 4.67
C GLY A 53 15.21 -5.51 4.37
N ILE A 54 14.11 -5.19 5.04
CA ILE A 54 13.38 -3.93 4.81
C ILE A 54 14.21 -2.75 5.31
N SER A 55 14.51 -1.81 4.41
CA SER A 55 15.32 -0.62 4.66
C SER A 55 14.53 0.68 4.58
N ALA A 56 13.37 0.70 3.92
CA ALA A 56 12.56 1.90 3.76
C ALA A 56 11.05 1.61 3.69
N ILE A 57 10.25 2.59 4.12
CA ILE A 57 8.79 2.55 4.06
C ILE A 57 8.29 3.73 3.22
N TYR A 58 7.54 3.42 2.18
CA TYR A 58 6.81 4.37 1.36
C TYR A 58 5.31 4.27 1.62
N SER A 59 4.60 5.38 1.52
CA SER A 59 3.15 5.41 1.70
C SER A 59 2.46 6.34 0.71
N SER A 60 1.25 5.97 0.31
CA SER A 60 0.29 6.92 -0.24
C SER A 60 0.04 8.04 0.78
N PRO A 61 -0.25 9.29 0.34
CA PRO A 61 -0.46 10.41 1.25
C PRO A 61 -1.79 10.38 2.03
N LEU A 62 -2.66 9.39 1.81
CA LEU A 62 -3.97 9.32 2.47
C LEU A 62 -3.87 8.78 3.91
N ASP A 63 -4.74 9.28 4.81
CA ASP A 63 -4.66 9.02 6.24
C ASP A 63 -4.59 7.52 6.59
N ARG A 64 -5.48 6.70 6.06
CA ARG A 64 -5.53 5.25 6.28
C ARG A 64 -4.24 4.51 5.88
N THR A 65 -3.56 4.97 4.82
CA THR A 65 -2.28 4.38 4.40
C THR A 65 -1.13 4.82 5.29
N ARG A 66 -1.12 6.08 5.71
CA ARG A 66 -0.15 6.61 6.66
C ARG A 66 -0.27 5.92 8.02
N GLU A 67 -1.50 5.69 8.50
CA GLU A 67 -1.76 4.97 9.74
C GLU A 67 -1.30 3.51 9.65
N THR A 68 -1.62 2.82 8.56
CA THR A 68 -1.10 1.46 8.33
C THR A 68 0.42 1.44 8.27
N ALA A 69 1.05 2.42 7.62
CA ALA A 69 2.51 2.52 7.52
C ALA A 69 3.17 2.78 8.88
N ARG A 70 2.55 3.57 9.76
CA ARG A 70 3.04 3.81 11.13
C ARG A 70 3.06 2.53 11.96
N GLU A 71 2.01 1.73 11.91
CA GLU A 71 2.01 0.43 12.62
C GLU A 71 3.15 -0.48 12.12
N ILE A 72 3.49 -0.42 10.82
CA ILE A 72 4.62 -1.18 10.26
C ILE A 72 5.94 -0.57 10.74
N GLU A 73 6.09 0.74 10.72
CA GLU A 73 7.28 1.45 11.20
C GLU A 73 7.56 1.12 12.66
N ASP A 74 6.54 1.21 13.52
CA ASP A 74 6.64 0.92 14.95
C ASP A 74 7.10 -0.53 15.19
N ALA A 75 6.55 -1.49 14.44
CA ALA A 75 6.94 -2.88 14.56
C ALA A 75 8.37 -3.14 14.09
N LEU A 76 8.85 -2.50 13.02
CA LEU A 76 10.22 -2.63 12.53
C LEU A 76 11.22 -1.96 13.46
N ARG A 77 10.87 -0.83 14.08
CA ARG A 77 11.69 -0.16 15.09
C ARG A 77 11.82 -0.98 16.38
N ALA A 78 10.83 -1.79 16.71
CA ALA A 78 10.86 -2.68 17.86
C ALA A 78 11.85 -3.87 17.70
N VAL A 79 12.39 -4.09 16.49
CA VAL A 79 13.39 -5.13 16.21
C VAL A 79 14.78 -4.50 16.16
N PRO A 80 15.64 -4.65 17.21
CA PRO A 80 16.87 -3.87 17.38
C PRO A 80 17.87 -4.00 16.21
N ASP A 81 17.97 -5.16 15.60
CA ASP A 81 18.92 -5.42 14.52
C ASP A 81 18.29 -5.41 13.11
N SER A 82 17.10 -4.82 12.97
CA SER A 82 16.45 -4.71 11.65
C SER A 82 17.27 -3.81 10.70
N CYS A 83 17.22 -4.11 9.41
CA CYS A 83 17.83 -3.26 8.39
C CYS A 83 17.22 -1.85 8.41
N TYR A 84 15.94 -1.73 8.78
CA TYR A 84 15.25 -0.45 8.93
C TYR A 84 15.89 0.43 10.01
N VAL A 85 16.14 -0.12 11.19
CA VAL A 85 16.81 0.61 12.30
C VAL A 85 18.21 1.04 11.88
N LYS A 86 19.00 0.15 11.28
CA LYS A 86 20.37 0.47 10.82
C LYS A 86 20.41 1.57 9.75
N ALA A 87 19.40 1.65 8.91
CA ALA A 87 19.32 2.67 7.86
C ALA A 87 18.94 4.07 8.39
N HIS A 88 18.24 4.15 9.54
CA HIS A 88 17.67 5.42 10.06
C HIS A 88 18.25 5.86 11.42
N CYS A 89 18.90 4.95 12.16
CA CYS A 89 19.66 5.28 13.37
C CYS A 89 21.14 5.29 12.98
N GLY A 90 21.67 6.45 12.61
CA GLY A 90 23.10 6.61 12.31
C GLY A 90 24.00 6.21 13.48
N GLU A 91 25.29 5.97 13.22
CA GLU A 91 26.31 5.48 14.15
C GLU A 91 26.62 6.40 15.37
N ASP A 92 25.80 7.39 15.68
CA ASP A 92 26.05 8.42 16.70
C ASP A 92 25.40 8.14 18.08
N SER A 93 25.22 6.88 18.48
CA SER A 93 24.68 6.56 19.82
C SER A 93 25.62 5.79 20.73
N GLU A 94 26.93 6.14 20.77
CA GLU A 94 27.74 5.93 21.97
C GLU A 94 27.84 7.25 22.78
N GLN A 95 27.04 7.37 23.79
CA GLN A 95 27.02 8.30 24.92
C GLN A 95 25.73 9.12 25.08
N SER A 96 24.75 8.57 25.76
CA SER A 96 24.20 9.17 26.96
C SER A 96 23.14 8.30 27.61
N SER A 97 23.52 7.73 28.74
CA SER A 97 22.61 7.19 29.76
C SER A 97 21.79 8.33 30.38
N SER A 98 20.52 8.01 30.64
CA SER A 98 19.57 8.78 31.47
C SER A 98 18.93 10.01 30.83
N GLN A 99 17.72 9.80 30.29
CA GLN A 99 16.48 10.48 30.69
C GLN A 99 15.33 10.01 29.80
N SER A 100 14.31 9.38 30.39
CA SER A 100 13.06 9.00 29.76
C SER A 100 12.24 10.24 29.42
N SER A 101 12.47 10.81 28.27
CA SER A 101 11.54 11.70 27.59
C SER A 101 11.01 10.96 26.37
N VAL A 102 9.70 10.83 26.27
CA VAL A 102 9.02 10.36 25.05
C VAL A 102 9.34 11.38 23.96
N GLN A 103 10.48 11.18 23.28
CA GLN A 103 10.79 11.92 22.08
C GLN A 103 9.83 11.40 21.01
N SER A 104 8.97 12.28 20.52
CA SER A 104 8.21 12.05 19.29
C SER A 104 9.22 11.92 18.14
N HIS A 105 9.64 10.69 17.85
CA HIS A 105 10.46 10.44 16.66
C HIS A 105 9.68 10.90 15.44
N GLU A 106 10.25 11.81 14.67
CA GLU A 106 9.71 12.16 13.37
C GLU A 106 9.67 10.89 12.51
N SER A 107 8.54 10.67 11.85
CA SER A 107 8.34 9.44 11.07
C SER A 107 9.18 9.47 9.80
N ASP A 108 9.94 8.39 9.55
CA ASP A 108 10.75 8.23 8.34
C ASP A 108 9.96 7.70 7.13
N ILE A 109 8.64 7.70 7.21
CA ILE A 109 7.75 7.26 6.13
C ILE A 109 7.79 8.26 4.97
N ILE A 110 8.20 7.79 3.81
CA ILE A 110 8.29 8.59 2.58
C ILE A 110 6.95 8.59 1.85
N LEU A 111 6.36 9.78 1.67
CA LEU A 111 5.08 9.90 0.96
C LEU A 111 5.29 9.99 -0.55
N ASP A 112 4.59 9.13 -1.30
CA ASP A 112 4.63 9.14 -2.77
C ASP A 112 3.22 9.15 -3.38
N LYS A 113 2.94 10.20 -4.16
CA LYS A 113 1.64 10.38 -4.82
C LYS A 113 1.33 9.32 -5.87
N ARG A 114 2.33 8.61 -6.40
CA ARG A 114 2.13 7.51 -7.35
C ARG A 114 1.44 6.29 -6.72
N LEU A 115 1.46 6.22 -5.39
CA LEU A 115 0.80 5.16 -4.61
C LEU A 115 -0.66 5.49 -4.25
N ILE A 116 -1.20 6.67 -4.65
CA ILE A 116 -2.57 7.08 -4.30
C ILE A 116 -3.62 6.18 -4.96
N GLU A 117 -4.82 6.10 -4.36
CA GLU A 117 -5.95 5.32 -4.91
C GLU A 117 -6.35 5.79 -6.33
N ALA A 118 -7.06 4.93 -7.06
CA ALA A 118 -7.63 5.27 -8.35
C ALA A 118 -8.65 6.43 -8.22
N GLY A 119 -8.62 7.39 -9.16
CA GLY A 119 -9.64 8.42 -9.24
C GLY A 119 -10.99 7.85 -9.66
N ASN A 120 -12.10 8.34 -9.08
CA ASN A 120 -13.46 7.88 -9.39
C ASN A 120 -14.47 9.04 -9.36
N ASN A 121 -15.35 9.08 -10.37
CA ASN A 121 -16.39 10.11 -10.49
C ASN A 121 -17.55 9.99 -9.48
N PHE A 122 -17.63 8.85 -8.76
CA PHE A 122 -18.60 8.65 -7.68
C PHE A 122 -18.05 9.04 -6.30
N ARG A 123 -16.89 9.66 -6.23
CA ARG A 123 -16.26 10.09 -4.98
C ARG A 123 -17.25 10.89 -4.09
N GLY A 124 -17.32 10.51 -2.82
CA GLY A 124 -18.23 11.11 -1.84
C GLY A 124 -19.68 10.68 -1.94
N LYS A 125 -20.04 9.81 -2.90
CA LYS A 125 -21.40 9.31 -3.10
C LYS A 125 -21.52 7.84 -2.68
N ARG A 126 -22.73 7.40 -2.37
CA ARG A 126 -23.05 5.96 -2.23
C ARG A 126 -23.46 5.45 -3.59
N ILE A 127 -22.71 4.49 -4.15
CA ILE A 127 -23.08 3.86 -5.42
C ILE A 127 -24.43 3.14 -5.26
N GLY A 128 -25.37 3.40 -6.17
CA GLY A 128 -26.71 2.83 -6.13
C GLY A 128 -27.73 3.63 -5.30
N TYR A 129 -27.32 4.65 -4.54
CA TYR A 129 -28.19 5.42 -3.65
C TYR A 129 -28.03 6.92 -3.83
N GLY A 130 -29.10 7.69 -3.58
CA GLY A 130 -29.08 9.16 -3.61
C GLY A 130 -28.54 9.70 -4.93
N GLU A 131 -27.57 10.60 -4.89
CA GLU A 131 -26.91 11.17 -6.09
C GLU A 131 -26.01 10.15 -6.83
N GLY A 132 -25.63 9.05 -6.17
CA GLY A 132 -24.92 7.93 -6.78
C GLY A 132 -25.83 6.85 -7.35
N ALA A 133 -27.15 7.05 -7.35
CA ALA A 133 -28.09 6.10 -7.94
C ALA A 133 -27.90 5.99 -9.44
N LEU A 134 -27.92 4.76 -9.98
CA LEU A 134 -27.60 4.49 -11.38
C LEU A 134 -28.57 5.16 -12.36
N TRP A 135 -29.84 5.36 -11.98
CA TRP A 135 -30.85 6.03 -12.77
C TRP A 135 -30.80 7.57 -12.74
N LYS A 136 -30.02 8.16 -11.80
CA LYS A 136 -29.81 9.61 -11.74
C LYS A 136 -28.60 10.03 -12.58
N ASN A 137 -28.68 11.21 -13.17
CA ASN A 137 -27.57 11.88 -13.88
C ASN A 137 -26.88 10.98 -14.96
N ASN A 138 -27.60 10.01 -15.54
CA ASN A 138 -27.06 9.01 -16.47
C ASN A 138 -25.88 8.19 -15.89
N ASN A 139 -25.82 8.01 -14.57
CA ASN A 139 -24.74 7.27 -13.90
C ASN A 139 -24.61 5.82 -14.41
N TRP A 140 -25.67 5.21 -14.91
CA TRP A 140 -25.64 3.87 -15.52
C TRP A 140 -24.65 3.76 -16.67
N LYS A 141 -24.42 4.84 -17.44
CA LYS A 141 -23.43 4.89 -18.52
C LYS A 141 -21.99 4.78 -17.98
N LEU A 142 -21.77 5.25 -16.75
CA LEU A 142 -20.46 5.18 -16.10
C LEU A 142 -20.10 3.75 -15.72
N VAL A 143 -21.06 2.89 -15.42
CA VAL A 143 -20.85 1.50 -14.99
C VAL A 143 -21.04 0.48 -16.11
N ALA A 144 -21.45 0.92 -17.31
CA ALA A 144 -21.79 0.04 -18.44
C ALA A 144 -20.59 -0.78 -18.94
N ASN A 145 -19.37 -0.35 -18.70
CA ASN A 145 -18.18 -1.06 -19.12
C ASN A 145 -17.29 -1.42 -17.92
N LEU A 146 -17.45 -2.64 -17.40
CA LEU A 146 -16.66 -3.18 -16.29
C LEU A 146 -15.18 -3.43 -16.63
N TRP A 147 -14.84 -3.54 -17.92
CA TRP A 147 -13.47 -3.75 -18.41
C TRP A 147 -12.69 -2.45 -18.59
N LYS A 148 -13.40 -1.36 -18.86
CA LYS A 148 -12.85 0.00 -18.91
C LYS A 148 -13.71 0.85 -18.01
N PRO A 149 -13.36 1.02 -16.73
CA PRO A 149 -14.13 1.89 -15.86
C PRO A 149 -14.11 3.32 -16.43
N SER A 150 -15.20 3.72 -17.07
CA SER A 150 -15.41 5.08 -17.54
C SER A 150 -15.70 6.07 -16.42
N TRP A 151 -15.56 5.63 -15.18
CA TRP A 151 -15.88 6.35 -13.95
C TRP A 151 -14.68 6.93 -13.21
N GLY A 152 -13.45 6.82 -13.77
CA GLY A 152 -12.28 7.34 -13.12
C GLY A 152 -10.99 7.19 -13.89
N GLU A 153 -9.88 7.03 -13.18
CA GLU A 153 -8.55 6.80 -13.74
C GLU A 153 -8.49 5.44 -14.46
N SER A 154 -7.89 5.39 -15.67
CA SER A 154 -7.77 4.15 -16.41
C SER A 154 -6.82 3.16 -15.73
N TYR A 155 -7.05 1.86 -15.88
CA TYR A 155 -6.16 0.82 -15.35
C TYR A 155 -4.73 0.96 -15.89
N LYS A 156 -4.57 1.36 -17.15
CA LYS A 156 -3.25 1.66 -17.74
C LYS A 156 -2.52 2.79 -17.02
N SER A 157 -3.23 3.89 -16.73
CA SER A 157 -2.65 5.02 -16.01
C SER A 157 -2.22 4.62 -14.60
N ILE A 158 -3.08 3.86 -13.89
CA ILE A 158 -2.79 3.37 -12.55
C ILE A 158 -1.54 2.46 -12.57
N ALA A 159 -1.53 1.46 -13.46
CA ALA A 159 -0.41 0.53 -13.57
C ALA A 159 0.89 1.24 -14.00
N ALA A 160 0.80 2.24 -14.88
CA ALA A 160 1.96 3.02 -15.33
C ALA A 160 2.61 3.78 -14.18
N ARG A 161 1.83 4.55 -13.36
CA ARG A 161 2.40 5.32 -12.25
C ARG A 161 2.98 4.44 -11.14
N VAL A 162 2.35 3.28 -10.85
CA VAL A 162 2.91 2.32 -9.90
C VAL A 162 4.17 1.66 -10.46
N GLY A 163 4.19 1.37 -11.77
CA GLY A 163 5.38 0.86 -12.46
C GLY A 163 6.54 1.86 -12.47
N ASP A 164 6.25 3.18 -12.64
CA ASP A 164 7.26 4.23 -12.53
C ASP A 164 7.84 4.30 -11.13
N PHE A 165 6.98 4.24 -10.10
CA PHE A 165 7.42 4.11 -8.72
C PHE A 165 8.32 2.89 -8.53
N ALA A 166 7.87 1.70 -8.94
CA ALA A 166 8.61 0.47 -8.76
C ALA A 166 9.99 0.51 -9.44
N ARG A 167 10.06 0.97 -10.70
CA ARG A 167 11.33 1.08 -11.44
C ARG A 167 12.32 2.04 -10.78
N GLU A 168 11.84 3.15 -10.24
CA GLU A 168 12.68 4.10 -9.52
C GLU A 168 13.21 3.47 -8.23
N GLN A 169 12.32 2.84 -7.44
CA GLN A 169 12.73 2.27 -6.15
C GLN A 169 13.68 1.08 -6.31
N VAL A 170 13.51 0.23 -7.32
CA VAL A 170 14.46 -0.85 -7.62
C VAL A 170 15.86 -0.32 -7.92
N ARG A 171 15.97 0.84 -8.59
CA ARG A 171 17.28 1.47 -8.85
C ARG A 171 17.87 2.13 -7.61
N LYS A 172 17.02 2.67 -6.73
CA LYS A 172 17.43 3.37 -5.51
C LYS A 172 17.84 2.40 -4.39
N HIS A 173 17.25 1.21 -4.36
CA HIS A 173 17.41 0.21 -3.31
C HIS A 173 17.93 -1.14 -3.86
N PRO A 174 19.12 -1.18 -4.49
CA PRO A 174 19.62 -2.39 -5.14
C PRO A 174 20.01 -3.46 -4.11
N GLY A 175 19.32 -4.60 -4.13
CA GLY A 175 19.55 -5.71 -3.19
C GLY A 175 18.81 -5.60 -1.87
N GLU A 176 17.98 -4.57 -1.71
CA GLU A 176 17.22 -4.29 -0.49
C GLU A 176 15.76 -4.72 -0.62
N GLN A 177 15.03 -4.60 0.47
CA GLN A 177 13.59 -4.76 0.52
C GLN A 177 12.95 -3.46 1.02
N ILE A 178 11.82 -3.09 0.45
CA ILE A 178 11.06 -1.92 0.87
C ILE A 178 9.57 -2.25 1.02
N VAL A 179 8.89 -1.50 1.87
CA VAL A 179 7.43 -1.53 2.01
C VAL A 179 6.83 -0.35 1.28
N ALA A 180 5.71 -0.58 0.56
CA ALA A 180 4.92 0.46 -0.11
C ALA A 180 3.45 0.32 0.27
N VAL A 181 2.98 1.13 1.23
CA VAL A 181 1.59 1.10 1.69
C VAL A 181 0.71 1.88 0.72
N THR A 182 -0.29 1.21 0.16
CA THR A 182 -1.12 1.74 -0.91
C THR A 182 -2.55 1.16 -0.85
N HIS A 183 -3.24 1.05 -1.97
CA HIS A 183 -4.66 0.72 -2.07
C HIS A 183 -4.88 -0.45 -3.03
N GLU A 184 -6.13 -0.93 -3.08
CA GLU A 184 -6.51 -2.09 -3.90
C GLU A 184 -6.22 -1.90 -5.39
N SER A 185 -6.74 -0.80 -5.98
CA SER A 185 -6.63 -0.61 -7.43
C SER A 185 -5.20 -0.45 -7.92
N PRO A 186 -4.32 0.32 -7.24
CA PRO A 186 -2.89 0.38 -7.56
C PRO A 186 -2.21 -0.98 -7.53
N ILE A 187 -2.38 -1.76 -6.45
CA ILE A 187 -1.75 -3.07 -6.31
C ILE A 187 -2.23 -4.00 -7.42
N TRP A 188 -3.56 -4.13 -7.55
CA TRP A 188 -4.12 -5.11 -8.48
C TRP A 188 -3.86 -4.77 -9.95
N SER A 189 -4.04 -3.50 -10.36
CA SER A 189 -3.80 -3.10 -11.75
C SER A 189 -2.34 -3.32 -12.16
N TYR A 190 -1.41 -3.05 -11.26
CA TYR A 190 0.00 -3.26 -11.53
C TYR A 190 0.38 -4.74 -11.55
N ARG A 191 -0.06 -5.50 -10.56
CA ARG A 191 0.13 -6.96 -10.50
C ARG A 191 -0.44 -7.64 -11.74
N HIS A 192 -1.68 -7.32 -12.11
CA HIS A 192 -2.34 -7.89 -13.27
C HIS A 192 -1.59 -7.58 -14.59
N LEU A 193 -1.07 -6.35 -14.72
CA LEU A 193 -0.21 -6.00 -15.86
C LEU A 193 1.04 -6.87 -15.92
N LEU A 194 1.69 -7.12 -14.79
CA LEU A 194 2.92 -7.92 -14.73
C LEU A 194 2.67 -9.41 -15.02
N GLU A 195 1.53 -9.94 -14.57
CA GLU A 195 1.16 -11.36 -14.74
C GLU A 195 0.62 -11.67 -16.13
N THR A 196 -0.13 -10.74 -16.76
CA THR A 196 -0.88 -11.00 -18.00
C THR A 196 -0.46 -10.16 -19.19
N GLY A 197 0.36 -9.13 -19.00
CA GLY A 197 0.70 -8.14 -20.02
C GLY A 197 -0.37 -7.06 -20.25
N HIS A 198 -1.51 -7.11 -19.55
CA HIS A 198 -2.63 -6.17 -19.67
C HIS A 198 -3.02 -5.60 -18.32
N ALA A 199 -3.23 -4.29 -18.24
CA ALA A 199 -3.68 -3.64 -17.01
C ALA A 199 -5.21 -3.77 -16.80
N GLU A 200 -5.95 -3.91 -17.88
CA GLU A 200 -7.40 -4.04 -17.87
C GLU A 200 -7.84 -5.38 -17.28
N HIS A 201 -8.75 -5.33 -16.31
CA HIS A 201 -9.24 -6.51 -15.61
C HIS A 201 -10.70 -6.34 -15.17
N ASN A 202 -11.35 -7.45 -14.86
CA ASN A 202 -12.65 -7.42 -14.21
C ASN A 202 -12.46 -7.06 -12.72
N MET A 203 -13.08 -5.97 -12.27
CA MET A 203 -12.98 -5.51 -10.89
C MET A 203 -13.52 -6.51 -9.85
N LEU A 204 -14.44 -7.39 -10.24
CA LEU A 204 -15.02 -8.42 -9.37
C LEU A 204 -14.06 -9.59 -9.10
N LEU A 205 -12.99 -9.70 -9.88
CA LEU A 205 -11.98 -10.77 -9.75
C LEU A 205 -10.72 -10.30 -9.02
N ARG A 206 -10.74 -9.12 -8.39
CA ARG A 206 -9.60 -8.61 -7.64
C ARG A 206 -9.33 -9.44 -6.40
N HIS A 207 -8.07 -9.78 -6.21
CA HIS A 207 -7.58 -10.56 -5.08
C HIS A 207 -6.53 -9.75 -4.30
N THR A 208 -7.01 -8.81 -3.49
CA THR A 208 -6.17 -7.97 -2.63
C THR A 208 -6.96 -7.64 -1.37
N ALA A 209 -6.88 -8.48 -0.35
CA ALA A 209 -7.57 -8.26 0.93
C ALA A 209 -7.04 -7.02 1.66
N LEU A 210 -7.82 -6.47 2.59
CA LEU A 210 -7.38 -5.39 3.48
C LEU A 210 -6.17 -5.85 4.30
N ALA A 211 -5.17 -4.98 4.44
CA ALA A 211 -3.90 -5.25 5.10
C ALA A 211 -3.09 -6.43 4.52
N SER A 212 -3.44 -6.96 3.33
CA SER A 212 -2.65 -8.00 2.66
C SER A 212 -1.37 -7.45 2.05
N ILE A 213 -0.42 -8.34 1.78
CA ILE A 213 0.90 -8.05 1.20
C ILE A 213 1.01 -8.72 -0.16
N THR A 214 1.31 -7.94 -1.19
CA THR A 214 1.75 -8.42 -2.51
C THR A 214 3.22 -8.08 -2.67
N SER A 215 4.10 -9.08 -2.68
CA SER A 215 5.55 -8.88 -2.81
C SER A 215 5.97 -9.15 -4.25
N ILE A 216 6.70 -8.21 -4.83
CA ILE A 216 7.22 -8.30 -6.19
C ILE A 216 8.74 -8.15 -6.14
N THR A 217 9.45 -9.17 -6.61
CA THR A 217 10.91 -9.20 -6.64
C THR A 217 11.42 -8.93 -8.04
N TYR A 218 12.38 -8.04 -8.15
CA TYR A 218 12.97 -7.58 -9.41
C TYR A 218 14.47 -7.88 -9.47
N ASP A 219 14.96 -8.21 -10.65
CA ASP A 219 16.38 -8.13 -10.96
C ASP A 219 16.80 -6.65 -11.08
N CYS A 220 17.79 -6.25 -10.28
CA CYS A 220 18.19 -4.83 -10.19
C CYS A 220 18.80 -4.28 -11.49
N LYS A 221 19.37 -5.13 -12.35
CA LYS A 221 20.02 -4.71 -13.59
C LYS A 221 19.04 -4.61 -14.75
N THR A 222 18.20 -5.63 -14.90
CA THR A 222 17.29 -5.76 -16.04
C THR A 222 15.89 -5.20 -15.74
N LEU A 223 15.57 -4.95 -14.48
CA LEU A 223 14.24 -4.55 -13.98
C LEU A 223 13.15 -5.61 -14.30
N ARG A 224 13.55 -6.84 -14.62
CA ARG A 224 12.61 -7.93 -14.87
C ARG A 224 12.04 -8.45 -13.56
N VAL A 225 10.77 -8.78 -13.57
CA VAL A 225 10.12 -9.45 -12.44
C VAL A 225 10.63 -10.88 -12.34
N LEU A 226 11.10 -11.26 -11.16
CA LEU A 226 11.59 -12.60 -10.83
C LEU A 226 10.51 -13.44 -10.14
N SER A 227 9.71 -12.81 -9.26
CA SER A 227 8.61 -13.48 -8.56
C SER A 227 7.55 -12.49 -8.12
N ILE A 228 6.32 -12.99 -8.00
CA ILE A 228 5.19 -12.29 -7.38
C ILE A 228 4.58 -13.26 -6.35
N THR A 229 4.46 -12.82 -5.10
CA THR A 229 3.84 -13.59 -4.03
C THR A 229 2.76 -12.79 -3.32
N TYR A 230 1.81 -13.48 -2.71
CA TYR A 230 0.71 -12.87 -1.98
C TYR A 230 0.52 -13.57 -0.64
N VAL A 231 0.35 -12.79 0.42
CA VAL A 231 -0.01 -13.27 1.75
C VAL A 231 -1.04 -12.34 2.40
N ASP A 232 -1.87 -12.90 3.25
CA ASP A 232 -2.89 -12.18 4.01
C ASP A 232 -2.71 -12.45 5.52
N PRO A 233 -1.83 -11.70 6.20
CA PRO A 233 -1.58 -11.88 7.63
C PRO A 233 -2.79 -11.51 8.50
N ALA A 234 -3.69 -10.69 7.99
CA ALA A 234 -4.85 -10.18 8.69
C ALA A 234 -6.14 -11.01 8.45
N ALA A 235 -6.08 -12.13 7.72
CA ALA A 235 -7.24 -12.92 7.32
C ALA A 235 -8.15 -13.32 8.50
N ASN A 236 -7.58 -13.56 9.69
CA ASN A 236 -8.31 -14.01 10.89
C ASN A 236 -8.58 -12.90 11.91
N VAL A 237 -8.33 -11.63 11.58
CA VAL A 237 -8.57 -10.49 12.48
C VAL A 237 -10.07 -10.15 12.52
N GLN A 238 -10.67 -10.31 13.70
CA GLN A 238 -12.07 -9.95 13.98
C GLN A 238 -12.23 -8.51 14.46
#